data_e2b8d874d083b30e8d379904ae212c5c
#
_entry.id   e2b8d874d083b30e8d379904ae212c5c
#
_cell.length_a   1.000
_cell.length_b   1.000
_cell.length_c   1.000
_cell.angle_alpha   90.00
_cell.angle_beta   90.00
_cell.angle_gamma   90.00
#
_symmetry.space_group_name_H-M   'P 1'
#
loop_
_entity.id
_entity.type
_entity.pdbx_description
1 polymer ?
#
loop_
_entity_poly.entity_id
_entity_poly.type
_entity_poly.pdbx_seq_one_letter_code
_entity_poly.pdbx_strand_id
1 'polypeptide(L)'
;MYKYNILFFSLIFSTFRVFSNPIDAINYKNSISPFYNFFIEIPAGTKEKWEVNKTNGKLEVQKNKKGKRIINFISYPGNYGFIPQTIAGDGDPLDVIDLDPSAVRGSTTPVNIIGGLYFKDKKETDIKLIAINPRGSFKDIANIDDLLYEHSAITEILKLWFLNYKKPGKMVFIKYLNKSESRGIIEKAHLEWKRNLRAK
;
A
#
# COMPACT_ATOMS: atom_id res chain seq x y z
N MET A 1 -29.93 57.68 30.21
CA MET A 1 -28.64 56.96 30.22
C MET A 1 -28.93 55.51 29.94
N TYR A 2 -28.91 55.14 28.62
CA TYR A 2 -29.24 53.80 28.17
C TYR A 2 -27.93 53.00 28.04
N LYS A 3 -27.82 51.86 28.78
CA LYS A 3 -26.71 50.91 28.66
C LYS A 3 -27.09 49.87 27.60
N TYR A 4 -26.37 49.87 26.49
CA TYR A 4 -26.43 48.78 25.47
C TYR A 4 -25.57 47.62 25.94
N ASN A 5 -26.21 46.46 26.24
CA ASN A 5 -25.53 45.20 26.43
C ASN A 5 -25.29 44.59 25.02
N ILE A 6 -24.03 44.58 24.57
CA ILE A 6 -23.63 43.88 23.37
C ILE A 6 -23.36 42.42 23.76
N LEU A 7 -24.27 41.52 23.37
CA LEU A 7 -24.04 40.07 23.46
C LEU A 7 -23.08 39.67 22.30
N PHE A 8 -21.87 39.28 22.69
CA PHE A 8 -20.96 38.63 21.75
C PHE A 8 -21.39 37.17 21.58
N PHE A 9 -22.01 36.85 20.43
CA PHE A 9 -22.21 35.47 19.98
C PHE A 9 -20.90 34.96 19.39
N SER A 10 -20.15 34.17 20.17
CA SER A 10 -19.00 33.42 19.70
C SER A 10 -19.49 32.24 18.84
N LEU A 11 -19.43 32.38 17.52
CA LEU A 11 -19.64 31.26 16.63
C LEU A 11 -18.42 30.33 16.70
N ILE A 12 -18.57 29.25 17.46
CA ILE A 12 -17.58 28.13 17.44
C ILE A 12 -17.76 27.41 16.15
N PHE A 13 -16.93 27.74 15.12
CA PHE A 13 -16.76 26.91 13.92
C PHE A 13 -16.04 25.63 14.32
N SER A 14 -16.80 24.59 14.64
CA SER A 14 -16.29 23.24 14.69
C SER A 14 -15.88 22.81 13.28
N THR A 15 -14.60 22.92 12.96
CA THR A 15 -14.06 22.37 11.73
C THR A 15 -14.09 20.84 11.83
N PHE A 16 -15.14 20.22 11.33
CA PHE A 16 -15.14 18.79 11.05
C PHE A 16 -14.03 18.52 10.05
N ARG A 17 -12.89 17.99 10.51
CA ARG A 17 -11.90 17.39 9.62
C ARG A 17 -12.53 16.13 9.04
N VAL A 18 -13.08 16.23 7.87
CA VAL A 18 -13.42 15.05 7.06
C VAL A 18 -12.09 14.41 6.72
N PHE A 19 -11.73 13.33 7.40
CA PHE A 19 -10.60 12.49 7.00
C PHE A 19 -10.99 11.82 5.69
N SER A 20 -10.48 12.34 4.58
CA SER A 20 -10.67 11.68 3.28
C SER A 20 -9.95 10.34 3.30
N ASN A 21 -10.65 9.30 2.79
CA ASN A 21 -10.09 7.95 2.69
C ASN A 21 -8.83 7.97 1.79
N PRO A 22 -7.65 7.62 2.28
CA PRO A 22 -6.41 7.67 1.50
C PRO A 22 -6.44 6.79 0.24
N ILE A 23 -7.29 5.75 0.22
CA ILE A 23 -7.50 4.90 -0.95
C ILE A 23 -8.01 5.71 -2.15
N ASP A 24 -8.92 6.67 -1.90
CA ASP A 24 -9.58 7.45 -2.95
C ASP A 24 -9.01 8.86 -3.11
N ALA A 25 -8.50 9.44 -2.04
CA ALA A 25 -8.11 10.85 -1.99
C ALA A 25 -6.70 11.14 -2.54
N ILE A 26 -5.82 10.14 -2.52
CA ILE A 26 -4.44 10.27 -2.99
C ILE A 26 -4.36 9.82 -4.44
N ASN A 27 -3.77 10.62 -5.32
CA ASN A 27 -3.55 10.22 -6.71
C ASN A 27 -2.61 9.01 -6.79
N TYR A 28 -2.92 8.05 -7.68
CA TYR A 28 -2.06 6.87 -7.88
C TYR A 28 -0.73 7.22 -8.56
N LYS A 29 -0.71 8.18 -9.48
CA LYS A 29 0.52 8.71 -10.09
C LYS A 29 1.06 9.87 -9.27
N ASN A 30 2.36 9.88 -9.08
CA ASN A 30 3.04 11.03 -8.52
C ASN A 30 3.11 12.16 -9.58
N SER A 31 3.16 13.41 -9.12
CA SER A 31 3.33 14.57 -10.01
C SER A 31 4.68 14.54 -10.76
N ILE A 32 5.67 13.83 -10.21
CA ILE A 32 6.97 13.58 -10.85
C ILE A 32 6.88 12.22 -11.56
N SER A 33 6.58 12.24 -12.87
CA SER A 33 6.59 11.04 -13.71
C SER A 33 8.03 10.48 -13.81
N PRO A 34 8.25 9.15 -13.83
CA PRO A 34 7.27 8.07 -14.01
C PRO A 34 6.84 7.36 -12.72
N PHE A 35 6.84 8.04 -11.57
CA PHE A 35 6.63 7.44 -10.26
C PHE A 35 5.15 7.29 -9.92
N TYR A 36 4.87 6.34 -9.01
CA TYR A 36 3.56 6.14 -8.39
C TYR A 36 3.59 6.63 -6.94
N ASN A 37 2.47 7.04 -6.41
CA ASN A 37 2.32 7.27 -4.97
C ASN A 37 2.08 5.94 -4.27
N PHE A 38 2.83 5.69 -3.21
CA PHE A 38 2.73 4.53 -2.35
C PHE A 38 2.32 4.96 -0.95
N PHE A 39 1.16 4.50 -0.48
CA PHE A 39 0.69 4.73 0.87
C PHE A 39 1.17 3.61 1.79
N ILE A 40 1.85 3.98 2.88
CA ILE A 40 2.51 3.04 3.79
C ILE A 40 1.59 2.70 4.95
N GLU A 41 1.10 1.46 4.99
CA GLU A 41 0.32 0.92 6.11
C GLU A 41 1.21 0.31 7.18
N ILE A 42 2.26 -0.39 6.78
CA ILE A 42 3.10 -1.23 7.64
C ILE A 42 4.56 -0.93 7.35
N PRO A 43 5.25 -0.16 8.21
CA PRO A 43 6.69 0.04 8.10
C PRO A 43 7.47 -1.26 8.20
N ALA A 44 8.61 -1.33 7.52
CA ALA A 44 9.58 -2.43 7.67
C ALA A 44 9.89 -2.70 9.15
N GLY A 45 10.04 -3.98 9.52
CA GLY A 45 10.26 -4.38 10.91
C GLY A 45 9.01 -4.46 11.79
N THR A 46 7.83 -4.08 11.30
CA THR A 46 6.56 -4.18 12.03
C THR A 46 6.01 -5.62 11.98
N LYS A 47 5.30 -6.04 13.03
CA LYS A 47 4.58 -7.33 13.10
C LYS A 47 3.06 -7.19 13.09
N GLU A 48 2.50 -6.05 13.51
CA GLU A 48 1.07 -5.83 13.45
C GLU A 48 0.61 -5.65 12.01
N LYS A 49 -0.47 -6.32 11.63
CA LYS A 49 -1.13 -6.11 10.34
C LYS A 49 -2.00 -4.87 10.43
N TRP A 50 -1.47 -3.75 9.97
CA TRP A 50 -2.21 -2.51 9.79
C TRP A 50 -2.86 -2.47 8.41
N GLU A 51 -4.02 -1.83 8.33
CA GLU A 51 -4.73 -1.62 7.06
C GLU A 51 -5.63 -0.39 7.16
N VAL A 52 -5.91 0.23 6.02
CA VAL A 52 -6.89 1.29 5.91
C VAL A 52 -8.29 0.67 5.91
N ASN A 53 -9.09 1.02 6.90
CA ASN A 53 -10.50 0.64 6.95
C ASN A 53 -11.26 1.34 5.81
N LYS A 54 -11.78 0.57 4.87
CA LYS A 54 -12.46 1.08 3.66
C LYS A 54 -13.70 1.93 3.97
N THR A 55 -14.36 1.68 5.11
CA THR A 55 -15.59 2.37 5.48
C THR A 55 -15.33 3.76 6.05
N ASN A 56 -14.28 3.92 6.87
CA ASN A 56 -14.02 5.15 7.60
C ASN A 56 -12.70 5.84 7.23
N GLY A 57 -11.90 5.24 6.34
CA GLY A 57 -10.60 5.75 5.89
C GLY A 57 -9.50 5.78 6.96
N LYS A 58 -9.73 5.22 8.15
CA LYS A 58 -8.74 5.22 9.23
C LYS A 58 -7.76 4.07 9.09
N LEU A 59 -6.50 4.35 9.36
CA LEU A 59 -5.45 3.35 9.44
C LEU A 59 -5.49 2.70 10.82
N GLU A 60 -5.78 1.40 10.90
CA GLU A 60 -5.97 0.67 12.15
C GLU A 60 -5.42 -0.76 12.07
N VAL A 61 -5.13 -1.37 13.23
CA VAL A 61 -4.69 -2.76 13.25
C VAL A 61 -5.87 -3.67 12.93
N GLN A 62 -5.71 -4.51 11.91
CA GLN A 62 -6.68 -5.55 11.57
C GLN A 62 -6.96 -6.42 12.80
N LYS A 63 -8.23 -6.77 13.01
CA LYS A 63 -8.66 -7.65 14.09
C LYS A 63 -9.10 -9.00 13.55
N ASN A 64 -8.88 -10.04 14.33
CA ASN A 64 -9.40 -11.38 14.11
C ASN A 64 -10.09 -11.88 15.38
N LYS A 65 -10.58 -13.13 15.40
CA LYS A 65 -11.25 -13.73 16.57
C LYS A 65 -10.42 -13.74 17.86
N LYS A 66 -9.08 -13.58 17.75
CA LYS A 66 -8.13 -13.57 18.88
C LYS A 66 -7.70 -12.16 19.28
N GLY A 67 -8.26 -11.11 18.68
CA GLY A 67 -7.90 -9.70 18.89
C GLY A 67 -7.08 -9.11 17.74
N LYS A 68 -6.08 -8.27 18.04
CA LYS A 68 -5.20 -7.66 17.03
C LYS A 68 -4.46 -8.74 16.23
N ARG A 69 -4.43 -8.58 14.90
CA ARG A 69 -3.69 -9.51 14.04
C ARG A 69 -2.20 -9.20 14.05
N ILE A 70 -1.45 -10.05 14.71
CA ILE A 70 0.02 -10.04 14.76
C ILE A 70 0.53 -11.14 13.83
N ILE A 71 1.55 -10.83 13.02
CA ILE A 71 2.20 -11.81 12.14
C ILE A 71 3.07 -12.74 13.01
N ASN A 72 2.70 -14.02 13.06
CA ASN A 72 3.41 -15.08 13.79
C ASN A 72 4.56 -15.65 12.96
N PHE A 73 5.36 -14.75 12.39
CA PHE A 73 6.53 -15.02 11.57
C PHE A 73 7.54 -13.91 11.80
N ILE A 74 8.62 -13.82 11.02
CA ILE A 74 9.49 -12.64 11.02
C ILE A 74 8.69 -11.41 10.60
N SER A 75 9.07 -10.22 11.08
CA SER A 75 8.44 -8.95 10.74
C SER A 75 8.44 -8.69 9.23
N TYR A 76 7.65 -7.73 8.78
CA TYR A 76 7.63 -7.33 7.37
C TYR A 76 9.03 -6.95 6.89
N PRO A 77 9.53 -7.57 5.80
CA PRO A 77 10.90 -7.36 5.33
C PRO A 77 11.12 -6.04 4.57
N GLY A 78 10.06 -5.31 4.30
CA GLY A 78 10.04 -3.99 3.65
C GLY A 78 8.84 -3.19 4.12
N ASN A 79 8.75 -1.91 3.70
CA ASN A 79 7.56 -1.11 3.91
C ASN A 79 6.42 -1.70 3.06
N TYR A 80 5.26 -1.92 3.67
CA TYR A 80 4.13 -2.53 3.00
C TYR A 80 2.91 -1.60 3.01
N GLY A 81 2.15 -1.63 1.93
CA GLY A 81 0.94 -0.83 1.77
C GLY A 81 0.42 -0.97 0.34
N PHE A 82 -0.07 0.11 -0.26
CA PHE A 82 -0.78 0.02 -1.53
C PHE A 82 -0.56 1.23 -2.46
N ILE A 83 -0.91 1.05 -3.74
CA ILE A 83 -1.10 2.15 -4.69
C ILE A 83 -2.53 2.68 -4.55
N PRO A 84 -2.74 3.96 -4.18
CA PRO A 84 -4.07 4.56 -4.10
C PRO A 84 -4.80 4.55 -5.46
N GLN A 85 -6.12 4.73 -5.44
CA GLN A 85 -6.96 4.76 -6.64
C GLN A 85 -6.77 3.52 -7.55
N THR A 86 -6.58 2.34 -6.94
CA THR A 86 -6.52 1.05 -7.63
C THR A 86 -7.47 0.06 -6.97
N ILE A 87 -7.98 -0.91 -7.74
CA ILE A 87 -8.76 -2.06 -7.25
C ILE A 87 -8.23 -3.32 -7.92
N ALA A 88 -7.72 -4.25 -7.13
CA ALA A 88 -7.30 -5.59 -7.55
C ALA A 88 -8.49 -6.55 -7.65
N GLY A 89 -8.24 -7.79 -8.05
CA GLY A 89 -9.28 -8.79 -8.25
C GLY A 89 -10.05 -9.21 -7.00
N ASP A 90 -9.48 -9.02 -5.82
CA ASP A 90 -10.09 -9.24 -4.51
C ASP A 90 -10.86 -8.03 -3.96
N GLY A 91 -10.89 -6.91 -4.70
CA GLY A 91 -11.54 -5.67 -4.32
C GLY A 91 -10.73 -4.79 -3.36
N ASP A 92 -9.47 -5.12 -3.10
CA ASP A 92 -8.52 -4.31 -2.34
C ASP A 92 -7.65 -3.47 -3.28
N PRO A 93 -7.04 -2.37 -2.82
CA PRO A 93 -5.98 -1.69 -3.58
C PRO A 93 -4.81 -2.63 -3.88
N LEU A 94 -4.04 -2.33 -4.93
CA LEU A 94 -2.86 -3.12 -5.28
C LEU A 94 -1.78 -3.02 -4.21
N ASP A 95 -1.39 -4.15 -3.68
CA ASP A 95 -0.33 -4.31 -2.68
C ASP A 95 1.05 -3.96 -3.23
N VAL A 96 1.83 -3.26 -2.43
CA VAL A 96 3.22 -2.89 -2.71
C VAL A 96 4.11 -3.23 -1.54
N ILE A 97 5.30 -3.74 -1.82
CA ILE A 97 6.41 -3.79 -0.88
C ILE A 97 7.57 -2.93 -1.41
N ASP A 98 8.01 -1.99 -0.59
CA ASP A 98 9.14 -1.11 -0.85
C ASP A 98 10.36 -1.55 -0.06
N LEU A 99 11.52 -1.60 -0.72
CA LEU A 99 12.77 -2.17 -0.18
C LEU A 99 13.59 -1.20 0.66
N ASP A 100 13.14 0.04 0.81
CA ASP A 100 13.86 1.04 1.59
C ASP A 100 13.75 0.84 3.11
N PRO A 101 14.58 1.53 3.89
CA PRO A 101 14.49 1.53 5.35
C PRO A 101 13.09 1.87 5.86
N SER A 102 12.79 1.48 7.11
CA SER A 102 11.50 1.71 7.75
C SER A 102 11.03 3.15 7.64
N ALA A 103 9.85 3.33 7.05
CA ALA A 103 9.22 4.63 6.83
C ALA A 103 8.12 4.94 7.86
N VAL A 104 7.57 6.15 7.82
CA VAL A 104 6.49 6.57 8.72
C VAL A 104 5.17 5.94 8.30
N ARG A 105 4.48 5.27 9.22
CA ARG A 105 3.14 4.72 8.98
C ARG A 105 2.14 5.84 8.65
N GLY A 106 1.32 5.61 7.62
CA GLY A 106 0.34 6.57 7.15
C GLY A 106 0.92 7.66 6.26
N SER A 107 2.21 7.62 5.95
CA SER A 107 2.82 8.53 4.98
C SER A 107 2.63 8.03 3.55
N THR A 108 2.81 8.94 2.61
CA THR A 108 2.83 8.65 1.17
C THR A 108 4.19 9.05 0.61
N THR A 109 4.79 8.17 -0.19
CA THR A 109 6.08 8.43 -0.84
C THR A 109 6.03 8.10 -2.33
N PRO A 110 6.76 8.82 -3.19
CA PRO A 110 6.93 8.45 -4.58
C PRO A 110 7.81 7.20 -4.68
N VAL A 111 7.39 6.24 -5.51
CA VAL A 111 8.14 5.01 -5.76
C VAL A 111 8.24 4.67 -7.25
N ASN A 112 9.31 4.02 -7.64
CA ASN A 112 9.47 3.37 -8.92
C ASN A 112 9.07 1.90 -8.78
N ILE A 113 8.06 1.46 -9.50
CA ILE A 113 7.69 0.04 -9.56
C ILE A 113 8.65 -0.65 -10.54
N ILE A 114 9.44 -1.58 -10.03
CA ILE A 114 10.47 -2.30 -10.81
C ILE A 114 10.00 -3.66 -11.30
N GLY A 115 8.94 -4.20 -10.71
CA GLY A 115 8.39 -5.52 -11.01
C GLY A 115 7.40 -5.96 -9.94
N GLY A 116 7.22 -7.26 -9.80
CA GLY A 116 6.35 -7.82 -8.77
C GLY A 116 6.48 -9.33 -8.60
N LEU A 117 5.79 -9.82 -7.60
CA LEU A 117 5.61 -11.25 -7.29
C LEU A 117 4.15 -11.61 -7.58
N TYR A 118 3.93 -12.61 -8.42
CA TYR A 118 2.62 -13.15 -8.69
C TYR A 118 2.41 -14.42 -7.90
N PHE A 119 1.44 -14.39 -6.99
CA PHE A 119 1.00 -15.55 -6.22
C PHE A 119 -0.45 -15.90 -6.55
N LYS A 120 -0.83 -17.12 -6.19
CA LYS A 120 -2.23 -17.54 -5.98
C LYS A 120 -2.45 -17.85 -4.52
N ASP A 121 -3.47 -17.24 -3.90
CA ASP A 121 -4.03 -17.61 -2.60
C ASP A 121 -5.33 -18.38 -2.87
N LYS A 122 -5.30 -19.71 -2.77
CA LYS A 122 -6.39 -20.61 -3.20
C LYS A 122 -6.67 -20.44 -4.71
N LYS A 123 -7.81 -19.79 -5.07
CA LYS A 123 -8.22 -19.55 -6.47
C LYS A 123 -8.02 -18.09 -6.89
N GLU A 124 -7.65 -17.21 -5.97
CA GLU A 124 -7.53 -15.77 -6.22
C GLU A 124 -6.10 -15.40 -6.61
N THR A 125 -6.00 -14.42 -7.48
CA THR A 125 -4.73 -13.79 -7.83
C THR A 125 -4.31 -12.86 -6.70
N ASP A 126 -3.08 -12.99 -6.21
CA ASP A 126 -2.48 -12.15 -5.18
C ASP A 126 -1.14 -11.60 -5.69
N ILE A 127 -1.13 -10.34 -6.09
CA ILE A 127 0.04 -9.67 -6.66
C ILE A 127 0.66 -8.77 -5.62
N LYS A 128 1.98 -8.86 -5.46
CA LYS A 128 2.79 -7.98 -4.63
C LYS A 128 3.76 -7.22 -5.53
N LEU A 129 3.47 -5.95 -5.78
CA LEU A 129 4.37 -5.08 -6.54
C LEU A 129 5.64 -4.82 -5.73
N ILE A 130 6.79 -4.80 -6.40
CA ILE A 130 8.08 -4.44 -5.79
C ILE A 130 8.40 -3.01 -6.19
N ALA A 131 8.64 -2.19 -5.19
CA ALA A 131 8.92 -0.77 -5.33
C ALA A 131 10.29 -0.39 -4.78
N ILE A 132 10.82 0.68 -5.31
CA ILE A 132 12.06 1.32 -4.86
C ILE A 132 11.83 2.82 -4.80
N ASN A 133 12.27 3.45 -3.71
CA ASN A 133 12.30 4.90 -3.61
C ASN A 133 13.38 5.45 -4.57
N PRO A 134 13.05 6.41 -5.44
CA PRO A 134 14.01 6.96 -6.40
C PRO A 134 15.21 7.69 -5.76
N ARG A 135 15.18 7.87 -4.45
CA ARG A 135 16.26 8.48 -3.65
C ARG A 135 16.82 7.54 -2.58
N GLY A 136 16.38 6.27 -2.60
CA GLY A 136 16.76 5.25 -1.62
C GLY A 136 18.05 4.51 -1.96
N SER A 137 18.34 3.47 -1.18
CA SER A 137 19.56 2.66 -1.32
C SER A 137 19.61 1.85 -2.62
N PHE A 138 18.46 1.54 -3.21
CA PHE A 138 18.33 0.75 -4.44
C PHE A 138 17.97 1.60 -5.67
N LYS A 139 18.22 2.92 -5.64
CA LYS A 139 17.83 3.88 -6.69
C LYS A 139 18.32 3.51 -8.09
N ASP A 140 19.44 2.77 -8.19
CA ASP A 140 20.07 2.38 -9.44
C ASP A 140 19.47 1.09 -10.04
N ILE A 141 18.65 0.36 -9.29
CA ILE A 141 17.88 -0.81 -9.78
C ILE A 141 16.70 -0.32 -10.62
N ALA A 142 16.71 -0.58 -11.91
CA ALA A 142 15.70 -0.07 -12.84
C ALA A 142 14.51 -1.02 -13.07
N ASN A 143 14.72 -2.33 -12.88
CA ASN A 143 13.73 -3.38 -13.14
C ASN A 143 13.99 -4.62 -12.26
N ILE A 144 13.10 -5.62 -12.34
CA ILE A 144 13.21 -6.86 -11.52
C ILE A 144 14.41 -7.71 -11.91
N ASP A 145 14.84 -7.67 -13.17
CA ASP A 145 15.96 -8.49 -13.65
C ASP A 145 17.28 -7.97 -13.06
N ASP A 146 17.42 -6.65 -12.91
CA ASP A 146 18.57 -6.05 -12.20
C ASP A 146 18.61 -6.53 -10.74
N LEU A 147 17.45 -6.52 -10.05
CA LEU A 147 17.34 -6.98 -8.67
C LEU A 147 17.65 -8.49 -8.56
N LEU A 148 17.19 -9.30 -9.49
CA LEU A 148 17.49 -10.73 -9.55
C LEU A 148 18.98 -11.00 -9.79
N TYR A 149 19.62 -10.19 -10.61
CA TYR A 149 21.04 -10.34 -10.94
C TYR A 149 21.94 -9.85 -9.81
N GLU A 150 21.71 -8.64 -9.29
CA GLU A 150 22.60 -8.00 -8.32
C GLU A 150 22.30 -8.41 -6.87
N HIS A 151 21.02 -8.69 -6.56
CA HIS A 151 20.51 -8.92 -5.21
C HIS A 151 19.50 -10.06 -5.14
N SER A 152 19.79 -11.21 -5.77
CA SER A 152 18.89 -12.38 -5.83
C SER A 152 18.35 -12.83 -4.47
N ALA A 153 19.15 -12.70 -3.42
CA ALA A 153 18.74 -13.05 -2.05
C ALA A 153 17.53 -12.22 -1.57
N ILE A 154 17.41 -10.95 -1.98
CA ILE A 154 16.26 -10.10 -1.61
C ILE A 154 14.97 -10.67 -2.20
N THR A 155 14.97 -11.02 -3.49
CA THR A 155 13.79 -11.58 -4.15
C THR A 155 13.37 -12.92 -3.53
N GLU A 156 14.33 -13.76 -3.14
CA GLU A 156 14.07 -15.02 -2.44
C GLU A 156 13.50 -14.78 -1.04
N ILE A 157 14.05 -13.83 -0.25
CA ILE A 157 13.52 -13.44 1.06
C ILE A 157 12.07 -12.99 0.93
N LEU A 158 11.75 -12.11 -0.01
CA LEU A 158 10.38 -11.64 -0.24
C LEU A 158 9.45 -12.78 -0.60
N LYS A 159 9.84 -13.62 -1.57
CA LYS A 159 9.06 -14.79 -1.99
C LYS A 159 8.78 -15.74 -0.84
N LEU A 160 9.81 -16.13 -0.09
CA LEU A 160 9.69 -17.05 1.04
C LEU A 160 8.85 -16.42 2.17
N TRP A 161 9.00 -15.12 2.41
CA TRP A 161 8.21 -14.43 3.42
C TRP A 161 6.71 -14.50 3.09
N PHE A 162 6.30 -14.14 1.89
CA PHE A 162 4.90 -14.17 1.47
C PHE A 162 4.33 -15.60 1.46
N LEU A 163 5.13 -16.61 1.10
CA LEU A 163 4.70 -18.01 1.13
C LEU A 163 4.42 -18.53 2.54
N ASN A 164 5.06 -17.96 3.57
CA ASN A 164 5.05 -18.52 4.92
C ASN A 164 4.37 -17.66 5.99
N TYR A 165 4.19 -16.34 5.79
CA TYR A 165 3.68 -15.45 6.86
C TYR A 165 2.24 -15.71 7.29
N LYS A 166 1.40 -16.27 6.44
CA LYS A 166 0.03 -16.71 6.80
C LYS A 166 0.06 -18.11 7.42
N LYS A 167 0.31 -19.09 6.62
CA LYS A 167 0.55 -20.51 6.94
C LYS A 167 1.20 -21.13 5.70
N PRO A 168 2.16 -22.06 5.85
CA PRO A 168 2.71 -22.81 4.73
C PRO A 168 1.63 -23.45 3.85
N GLY A 169 1.82 -23.45 2.55
CA GLY A 169 0.92 -24.10 1.59
C GLY A 169 -0.38 -23.33 1.25
N LYS A 170 -0.64 -22.16 1.83
CA LYS A 170 -1.79 -21.32 1.45
C LYS A 170 -1.58 -20.55 0.17
N MET A 171 -0.38 -20.05 -0.03
CA MET A 171 0.00 -19.30 -1.23
C MET A 171 0.92 -20.14 -2.10
N VAL A 172 0.77 -19.99 -3.41
CA VAL A 172 1.64 -20.61 -4.42
C VAL A 172 2.27 -19.51 -5.23
N PHE A 173 3.60 -19.49 -5.32
CA PHE A 173 4.34 -18.59 -6.21
C PHE A 173 4.19 -19.06 -7.65
N ILE A 174 3.86 -18.15 -8.55
CA ILE A 174 3.67 -18.43 -9.98
C ILE A 174 4.88 -17.95 -10.78
N LYS A 175 5.19 -16.64 -10.65
CA LYS A 175 6.31 -16.02 -11.39
C LYS A 175 6.68 -14.66 -10.81
N TYR A 176 7.83 -14.17 -11.21
CA TYR A 176 8.13 -12.74 -11.14
C TYR A 176 7.41 -12.02 -12.28
N LEU A 177 6.96 -10.81 -12.02
CA LEU A 177 6.40 -9.89 -13.02
C LEU A 177 7.48 -8.88 -13.39
N ASN A 178 7.66 -8.66 -14.68
CA ASN A 178 8.53 -7.58 -15.13
C ASN A 178 7.87 -6.21 -14.95
N LYS A 179 8.64 -5.14 -15.17
CA LYS A 179 8.20 -3.75 -15.01
C LYS A 179 7.01 -3.40 -15.92
N SER A 180 6.99 -3.90 -17.16
CA SER A 180 5.91 -3.65 -18.13
C SER A 180 4.61 -4.32 -17.69
N GLU A 181 4.67 -5.60 -17.29
CA GLU A 181 3.53 -6.35 -16.75
C GLU A 181 2.96 -5.65 -15.53
N SER A 182 3.82 -5.24 -14.59
CA SER A 182 3.41 -4.56 -13.36
C SER A 182 2.71 -3.22 -13.65
N ARG A 183 3.22 -2.44 -14.59
CA ARG A 183 2.57 -1.19 -15.05
C ARG A 183 1.21 -1.46 -15.68
N GLY A 184 1.09 -2.48 -16.53
CA GLY A 184 -0.19 -2.87 -17.12
C GLY A 184 -1.23 -3.26 -16.07
N ILE A 185 -0.80 -3.95 -15.01
CA ILE A 185 -1.66 -4.31 -13.87
C ILE A 185 -2.13 -3.06 -13.13
N ILE A 186 -1.24 -2.09 -12.86
CA ILE A 186 -1.60 -0.85 -12.17
C ILE A 186 -2.64 -0.05 -13.00
N GLU A 187 -2.40 0.12 -14.29
CA GLU A 187 -3.34 0.86 -15.15
C GLU A 187 -4.71 0.17 -15.23
N LYS A 188 -4.74 -1.16 -15.33
CA LYS A 188 -5.99 -1.94 -15.28
C LYS A 188 -6.73 -1.76 -13.95
N ALA A 189 -6.02 -1.86 -12.83
CA ALA A 189 -6.60 -1.70 -11.50
C ALA A 189 -7.11 -0.27 -11.25
N HIS A 190 -6.44 0.74 -11.82
CA HIS A 190 -6.90 2.12 -11.78
C HIS A 190 -8.17 2.33 -12.64
N LEU A 191 -8.25 1.72 -13.81
CA LEU A 191 -9.47 1.76 -14.63
C LEU A 191 -10.65 1.12 -13.90
N GLU A 192 -10.41 0.03 -13.18
CA GLU A 192 -11.45 -0.64 -12.37
C GLU A 192 -11.92 0.27 -11.22
N TRP A 193 -11.00 0.93 -10.52
CA TRP A 193 -11.34 1.94 -9.51
C TRP A 193 -12.23 3.05 -10.10
N LYS A 194 -11.88 3.60 -11.30
CA LYS A 194 -12.71 4.61 -11.98
C LYS A 194 -14.11 4.11 -12.32
N ARG A 195 -14.25 2.85 -12.73
CA ARG A 195 -15.56 2.24 -13.02
C ARG A 195 -16.41 2.16 -11.74
N ASN A 196 -15.80 1.73 -10.64
CA ASN A 196 -16.49 1.64 -9.35
C ASN A 196 -16.94 3.00 -8.80
N LEU A 197 -16.19 4.07 -9.04
CA LEU A 197 -16.63 5.43 -8.66
C LEU A 197 -17.87 5.88 -9.42
N ARG A 198 -18.00 5.51 -10.69
CA ARG A 198 -19.15 5.87 -11.53
C ARG A 198 -20.42 5.04 -11.24
N ALA A 199 -20.25 3.92 -10.56
CA ALA A 199 -21.35 3.01 -10.21
C ALA A 199 -21.97 3.31 -8.83
N LYS A 200 -21.36 4.21 -8.04
CA LYS A 200 -21.87 4.76 -6.76
C LYS A 200 -22.66 6.03 -6.97
#